data_eb69c1f6d58ad9773bb94d6304faee7f
#
_entry.id   eb69c1f6d58ad9773bb94d6304faee7f
#
_cell.length_a   1.000
_cell.length_b   1.000
_cell.length_c   1.000
_cell.angle_alpha   90.00
_cell.angle_beta   90.00
_cell.angle_gamma   90.00
#
_symmetry.space_group_name_H-M   'P 1'
#
loop_
_entity.id
_entity.type
_entity.pdbx_description
1 polymer ?
#
loop_
_entity_poly.entity_id
_entity_poly.type
_entity_poly.pdbx_seq_one_letter_code
_entity_poly.pdbx_strand_id
1 'polypeptide(L)'
;SLVGSEMCIRDRRFYVSDTGRGISVEQQEAIFDRFVKLDSFAQGTGLGLSICRMIVDHLGGEMGVESEIGKGSTFWFTFPYKAPEKPVREDVIFEKIKVEKDKLTVLIAEDNAGNFKLFETILKNDYTIVHAWNGKEAVELFKEYEPHIVLMDINMPEMNGYEATKEIRKLSEVIPIIAVTAYAFASDEEQVMNSGFDAYASKPLNASALKKQMVDLLRARVFVI
;
A
#
# COMPACT_ATOMS: atom_id res chain seq x y z
N SER A 1 -26.87 1.82 -15.26
CA SER A 1 -25.94 2.79 -14.66
C SER A 1 -24.64 2.82 -15.44
N LEU A 2 -24.09 3.98 -15.65
CA LEU A 2 -22.80 4.23 -16.30
C LEU A 2 -21.82 4.69 -15.24
N VAL A 3 -20.62 4.11 -15.22
CA VAL A 3 -19.56 4.52 -14.31
C VAL A 3 -18.40 5.04 -15.14
N GLY A 4 -17.86 6.20 -14.78
CA GLY A 4 -16.77 6.81 -15.49
C GLY A 4 -15.82 7.59 -14.58
N SER A 5 -14.68 7.99 -15.12
CA SER A 5 -13.75 8.91 -14.46
C SER A 5 -13.18 9.90 -15.45
N GLU A 6 -13.03 11.14 -15.02
CA GLU A 6 -12.44 12.23 -15.78
C GLU A 6 -11.23 12.81 -15.03
N MET A 7 -10.25 13.29 -15.80
CA MET A 7 -9.03 13.88 -15.23
C MET A 7 -9.10 15.39 -15.36
N CYS A 8 -9.18 16.10 -14.25
CA CYS A 8 -8.98 17.54 -14.17
C CYS A 8 -7.53 17.88 -13.83
N ILE A 9 -7.11 19.13 -13.99
CA ILE A 9 -5.70 19.58 -13.91
C ILE A 9 -4.99 19.21 -12.57
N ARG A 10 -5.76 19.05 -11.47
CA ARG A 10 -5.24 18.68 -10.15
C ARG A 10 -6.04 17.59 -9.43
N ASP A 11 -7.20 17.19 -9.98
CA ASP A 11 -8.12 16.27 -9.30
C ASP A 11 -8.60 15.19 -10.28
N ARG A 12 -8.89 14.02 -9.76
CA ARG A 12 -9.58 12.98 -10.52
C ARG A 12 -11.04 12.92 -10.06
N ARG A 13 -11.98 13.16 -10.99
CA ARG A 13 -13.41 13.05 -10.76
C ARG A 13 -13.89 11.66 -11.16
N PHE A 14 -14.61 11.01 -10.26
CA PHE A 14 -15.32 9.76 -10.51
C PHE A 14 -16.81 10.02 -10.46
N TYR A 15 -17.57 9.34 -11.29
CA TYR A 15 -19.02 9.51 -11.32
C TYR A 15 -19.76 8.21 -11.60
N VAL A 16 -21.00 8.14 -11.11
CA VAL A 16 -21.96 7.07 -11.38
C VAL A 16 -23.27 7.73 -11.80
N SER A 17 -23.74 7.40 -12.99
CA SER A 17 -25.00 7.89 -13.53
C SER A 17 -26.04 6.79 -13.59
N ASP A 18 -27.28 7.13 -13.23
CA ASP A 18 -28.47 6.30 -13.37
C ASP A 18 -29.57 7.01 -14.17
N THR A 19 -30.53 6.26 -14.65
CA THR A 19 -31.74 6.75 -15.33
C THR A 19 -32.99 6.59 -14.47
N GLY A 20 -32.83 6.80 -13.16
CA GLY A 20 -33.90 6.68 -12.19
C GLY A 20 -34.88 7.87 -12.18
N ARG A 21 -35.64 7.98 -11.09
CA ARG A 21 -36.66 9.03 -10.91
C ARG A 21 -36.09 10.46 -10.80
N GLY A 22 -34.79 10.59 -10.58
CA GLY A 22 -34.15 11.86 -10.29
C GLY A 22 -34.44 12.40 -8.88
N ILE A 23 -33.79 13.51 -8.53
CA ILE A 23 -33.83 14.16 -7.21
C ILE A 23 -34.13 15.65 -7.43
N SER A 24 -35.10 16.20 -6.71
CA SER A 24 -35.42 17.62 -6.78
C SER A 24 -34.28 18.49 -6.26
N VAL A 25 -34.12 19.69 -6.76
CA VAL A 25 -33.06 20.63 -6.44
C VAL A 25 -32.98 20.86 -4.92
N GLU A 26 -34.15 20.97 -4.25
CA GLU A 26 -34.23 21.22 -2.81
C GLU A 26 -33.73 20.06 -1.97
N GLN A 27 -33.74 18.86 -2.55
CA GLN A 27 -33.31 17.63 -1.87
C GLN A 27 -31.86 17.25 -2.15
N GLN A 28 -31.24 17.79 -3.20
CA GLN A 28 -29.89 17.40 -3.62
C GLN A 28 -28.81 17.69 -2.58
N GLU A 29 -28.97 18.70 -1.75
CA GLU A 29 -28.05 18.97 -0.65
C GLU A 29 -28.35 18.11 0.58
N ALA A 30 -29.62 17.95 0.87
CA ALA A 30 -30.09 17.22 2.08
C ALA A 30 -29.81 15.71 2.03
N ILE A 31 -29.66 15.08 0.85
CA ILE A 31 -29.40 13.63 0.76
C ILE A 31 -28.05 13.20 1.33
N PHE A 32 -27.13 14.12 1.55
CA PHE A 32 -25.83 13.86 2.17
C PHE A 32 -25.88 13.98 3.70
N ASP A 33 -27.01 14.42 4.27
CA ASP A 33 -27.18 14.49 5.72
C ASP A 33 -27.48 13.11 6.32
N ARG A 34 -27.17 12.94 7.61
CA ARG A 34 -27.37 11.68 8.30
C ARG A 34 -28.86 11.40 8.47
N PHE A 35 -29.25 10.14 8.22
CA PHE A 35 -30.61 9.63 8.38
C PHE A 35 -31.65 10.20 7.39
N VAL A 36 -31.22 10.96 6.39
CA VAL A 36 -32.11 11.46 5.34
C VAL A 36 -32.45 10.35 4.35
N LYS A 37 -33.73 10.20 4.06
CA LYS A 37 -34.29 9.30 3.04
C LYS A 37 -35.26 10.08 2.18
N LEU A 38 -35.13 9.94 0.86
CA LEU A 38 -36.06 10.54 -0.11
C LEU A 38 -37.39 9.78 -0.16
N ASP A 39 -37.42 8.57 0.37
CA ASP A 39 -38.59 7.71 0.44
C ASP A 39 -38.62 7.03 1.80
N SER A 40 -39.70 7.20 2.55
CA SER A 40 -39.89 6.60 3.89
C SER A 40 -40.00 5.07 3.83
N PHE A 41 -40.34 4.51 2.67
CA PHE A 41 -40.42 3.06 2.46
C PHE A 41 -39.11 2.45 1.92
N ALA A 42 -38.10 3.25 1.60
CA ALA A 42 -36.80 2.73 1.12
C ALA A 42 -36.10 1.98 2.25
N GLN A 43 -35.69 0.74 1.97
CA GLN A 43 -34.82 -0.04 2.88
C GLN A 43 -33.47 0.66 3.01
N GLY A 44 -32.97 0.72 4.25
CA GLY A 44 -31.65 1.31 4.55
C GLY A 44 -31.71 2.28 5.74
N THR A 45 -30.55 2.64 6.26
CA THR A 45 -30.39 3.49 7.46
C THR A 45 -30.33 4.99 7.15
N GLY A 46 -30.19 5.40 5.89
CA GLY A 46 -29.94 6.79 5.50
C GLY A 46 -28.54 7.29 5.88
N LEU A 47 -27.58 6.38 6.08
CA LEU A 47 -26.20 6.74 6.48
C LEU A 47 -25.20 6.63 5.32
N GLY A 48 -25.53 5.95 4.21
CA GLY A 48 -24.55 5.65 3.15
C GLY A 48 -23.89 6.88 2.56
N LEU A 49 -24.67 7.84 2.08
CA LEU A 49 -24.13 9.06 1.42
C LEU A 49 -23.39 9.98 2.41
N SER A 50 -23.85 10.09 3.65
CA SER A 50 -23.17 10.87 4.67
C SER A 50 -21.81 10.27 5.07
N ILE A 51 -21.69 8.95 5.09
CA ILE A 51 -20.40 8.26 5.30
C ILE A 51 -19.48 8.50 4.10
N CYS A 52 -19.99 8.36 2.86
CA CYS A 52 -19.20 8.65 1.66
C CYS A 52 -18.66 10.08 1.66
N ARG A 53 -19.51 11.07 1.99
CA ARG A 53 -19.11 12.47 2.09
C ARG A 53 -18.00 12.68 3.12
N MET A 54 -18.16 12.10 4.31
CA MET A 54 -17.15 12.18 5.37
C MET A 54 -15.79 11.57 4.93
N ILE A 55 -15.80 10.45 4.20
CA ILE A 55 -14.57 9.83 3.69
C ILE A 55 -13.92 10.72 2.63
N VAL A 56 -14.70 11.24 1.67
CA VAL A 56 -14.21 12.12 0.61
C VAL A 56 -13.62 13.40 1.19
N ASP A 57 -14.31 14.04 2.15
CA ASP A 57 -13.83 15.23 2.85
C ASP A 57 -12.52 14.96 3.60
N HIS A 58 -12.42 13.81 4.28
CA HIS A 58 -11.20 13.41 4.98
C HIS A 58 -10.00 13.21 4.04
N LEU A 59 -10.26 12.79 2.81
CA LEU A 59 -9.25 12.63 1.76
C LEU A 59 -8.95 13.92 0.98
N GLY A 60 -9.57 15.03 1.37
CA GLY A 60 -9.38 16.35 0.76
C GLY A 60 -10.05 16.49 -0.62
N GLY A 61 -11.08 15.67 -0.88
CA GLY A 61 -11.89 15.73 -2.09
C GLY A 61 -13.21 16.45 -1.88
N GLU A 62 -14.03 16.47 -2.92
CA GLU A 62 -15.39 17.01 -2.92
C GLU A 62 -16.36 15.94 -3.45
N MET A 63 -17.62 15.99 -2.99
CA MET A 63 -18.68 15.08 -3.41
C MET A 63 -19.96 15.84 -3.68
N GLY A 64 -20.67 15.46 -4.75
CA GLY A 64 -21.93 16.10 -5.12
C GLY A 64 -22.84 15.22 -5.98
N VAL A 65 -23.98 15.78 -6.37
CA VAL A 65 -24.97 15.16 -7.24
C VAL A 65 -25.45 16.16 -8.27
N GLU A 66 -25.64 15.69 -9.49
CA GLU A 66 -26.34 16.40 -10.58
C GLU A 66 -27.56 15.55 -10.93
N SER A 67 -28.76 16.10 -10.77
CA SER A 67 -29.99 15.33 -10.99
C SER A 67 -31.14 16.18 -11.47
N GLU A 68 -31.99 15.57 -12.30
CA GLU A 68 -33.23 16.16 -12.80
C GLU A 68 -34.36 15.13 -12.68
N ILE A 69 -35.52 15.57 -12.15
CA ILE A 69 -36.67 14.68 -11.98
C ILE A 69 -37.08 14.09 -13.34
N GLY A 70 -37.21 12.76 -13.38
CA GLY A 70 -37.56 11.98 -14.56
C GLY A 70 -36.41 11.69 -15.52
N LYS A 71 -35.21 12.22 -15.30
CA LYS A 71 -34.01 11.95 -16.13
C LYS A 71 -32.96 11.11 -15.46
N GLY A 72 -32.98 11.00 -14.11
CA GLY A 72 -32.00 10.26 -13.35
C GLY A 72 -31.05 11.15 -12.56
N SER A 73 -29.98 10.53 -12.04
CA SER A 73 -29.00 11.20 -11.19
C SER A 73 -27.58 10.81 -11.58
N THR A 74 -26.63 11.75 -11.42
CA THR A 74 -25.20 11.53 -11.53
C THR A 74 -24.57 11.93 -10.21
N PHE A 75 -24.12 10.95 -9.44
CA PHE A 75 -23.32 11.16 -8.23
C PHE A 75 -21.85 11.22 -8.63
N TRP A 76 -21.12 12.18 -8.08
CA TRP A 76 -19.71 12.34 -8.36
C TRP A 76 -18.91 12.67 -7.09
N PHE A 77 -17.62 12.33 -7.12
CA PHE A 77 -16.65 12.77 -6.12
C PHE A 77 -15.29 13.01 -6.77
N THR A 78 -14.49 13.84 -6.13
CA THR A 78 -13.12 14.15 -6.56
C THR A 78 -12.12 13.73 -5.50
N PHE A 79 -10.90 13.45 -5.95
CA PHE A 79 -9.73 13.35 -5.08
C PHE A 79 -8.59 14.19 -5.64
N PRO A 80 -7.79 14.84 -4.75
CA PRO A 80 -6.56 15.48 -5.17
C PRO A 80 -5.66 14.44 -5.85
N TYR A 81 -5.39 14.64 -7.13
CA TYR A 81 -4.50 13.77 -7.90
C TYR A 81 -3.12 14.41 -7.97
N LYS A 82 -2.17 13.90 -7.19
CA LYS A 82 -0.77 14.13 -7.48
C LYS A 82 -0.40 13.13 -8.57
N ALA A 83 -0.19 13.63 -9.81
CA ALA A 83 0.43 12.80 -10.82
C ALA A 83 1.70 12.20 -10.22
N PRO A 84 1.93 10.88 -10.29
CA PRO A 84 3.21 10.34 -9.92
C PRO A 84 4.24 11.12 -10.75
N GLU A 85 5.24 11.69 -10.10
CA GLU A 85 6.40 12.23 -10.81
C GLU A 85 6.79 11.16 -11.81
N LYS A 86 6.90 11.53 -13.10
CA LYS A 86 7.22 10.55 -14.17
C LYS A 86 8.29 9.65 -13.61
N PRO A 87 8.10 8.33 -13.64
CA PRO A 87 9.13 7.44 -13.12
C PRO A 87 10.41 7.88 -13.81
N VAL A 88 11.37 8.37 -13.03
CA VAL A 88 12.73 8.58 -13.53
C VAL A 88 13.06 7.22 -14.10
N ARG A 89 13.28 7.14 -15.43
CA ARG A 89 13.46 5.88 -16.14
C ARG A 89 14.41 5.05 -15.30
N GLU A 90 13.89 3.94 -14.78
CA GLU A 90 14.62 3.02 -13.89
C GLU A 90 15.96 2.63 -14.55
N ASP A 91 16.00 2.62 -15.89
CA ASP A 91 17.15 2.32 -16.71
C ASP A 91 18.38 3.23 -16.45
N VAL A 92 18.17 4.50 -16.07
CA VAL A 92 19.29 5.44 -15.82
C VAL A 92 19.87 5.30 -14.40
N ILE A 93 19.11 4.67 -13.48
CA ILE A 93 19.53 4.52 -12.08
C ILE A 93 20.35 3.23 -11.90
N PHE A 94 20.04 2.18 -12.67
CA PHE A 94 20.77 0.91 -12.63
C PHE A 94 22.17 0.97 -13.25
N GLU A 95 22.44 1.91 -14.17
CA GLU A 95 23.79 2.06 -14.78
C GLU A 95 24.86 2.62 -13.83
N LYS A 96 24.49 3.28 -12.73
CA LYS A 96 25.45 3.86 -11.78
C LYS A 96 25.87 2.96 -10.63
N ILE A 97 25.12 1.89 -10.35
CA ILE A 97 25.56 0.84 -9.42
C ILE A 97 26.14 -0.30 -10.26
N LYS A 98 27.40 -0.18 -10.68
CA LYS A 98 28.21 -1.32 -11.09
C LYS A 98 28.62 -2.19 -9.88
N VAL A 99 27.68 -2.51 -9.03
CA VAL A 99 27.75 -3.71 -8.23
C VAL A 99 27.17 -4.78 -9.15
N GLU A 100 27.97 -5.79 -9.47
CA GLU A 100 27.50 -6.94 -10.25
C GLU A 100 26.15 -7.39 -9.69
N LYS A 101 25.05 -7.15 -10.44
CA LYS A 101 23.67 -7.47 -10.03
C LYS A 101 23.52 -8.90 -9.53
N ASP A 102 24.40 -9.78 -9.96
CA ASP A 102 24.43 -11.20 -9.59
C ASP A 102 24.93 -11.48 -8.17
N LYS A 103 25.33 -10.47 -7.40
CA LYS A 103 25.91 -10.63 -6.05
C LYS A 103 25.02 -10.13 -4.90
N LEU A 104 23.91 -9.41 -5.15
CA LEU A 104 23.03 -8.95 -4.08
C LEU A 104 22.12 -10.08 -3.61
N THR A 105 22.24 -10.44 -2.34
CA THR A 105 21.44 -11.48 -1.71
C THR A 105 20.34 -10.85 -0.86
N VAL A 106 19.10 -11.29 -1.05
CA VAL A 106 17.95 -10.96 -0.20
C VAL A 106 17.55 -12.17 0.61
N LEU A 107 17.43 -12.02 1.92
CA LEU A 107 16.82 -13.00 2.81
C LEU A 107 15.32 -12.67 2.93
N ILE A 108 14.47 -13.64 2.63
CA ILE A 108 13.02 -13.51 2.72
C ILE A 108 12.52 -14.48 3.78
N ALA A 109 12.01 -13.96 4.89
CA ALA A 109 11.35 -14.73 5.93
C ALA A 109 9.83 -14.64 5.74
N GLU A 110 9.22 -15.76 5.34
CA GLU A 110 7.79 -15.86 5.03
C GLU A 110 7.36 -17.32 5.22
N ASP A 111 6.37 -17.57 6.05
CA ASP A 111 5.89 -18.92 6.40
C ASP A 111 4.91 -19.50 5.39
N ASN A 112 4.32 -18.65 4.54
CA ASN A 112 3.35 -19.05 3.52
C ASN A 112 4.01 -19.23 2.15
N ALA A 113 3.97 -20.45 1.63
CA ALA A 113 4.57 -20.79 0.32
C ALA A 113 3.99 -19.96 -0.85
N GLY A 114 2.71 -19.58 -0.80
CA GLY A 114 2.06 -18.74 -1.82
C GLY A 114 2.59 -17.32 -1.82
N ASN A 115 2.75 -16.72 -0.65
CA ASN A 115 3.34 -15.40 -0.47
C ASN A 115 4.82 -15.41 -0.88
N PHE A 116 5.58 -16.43 -0.44
CA PHE A 116 6.97 -16.58 -0.86
C PHE A 116 7.10 -16.66 -2.39
N LYS A 117 6.22 -17.42 -3.06
CA LYS A 117 6.21 -17.53 -4.52
C LYS A 117 5.99 -16.18 -5.22
N LEU A 118 5.21 -15.30 -4.60
CA LEU A 118 5.04 -13.93 -5.10
C LEU A 118 6.35 -13.13 -4.99
N PHE A 119 7.03 -13.17 -3.84
CA PHE A 119 8.34 -12.52 -3.67
C PHE A 119 9.37 -13.06 -4.67
N GLU A 120 9.45 -14.39 -4.80
CA GLU A 120 10.35 -15.01 -5.77
C GLU A 120 10.08 -14.50 -7.18
N THR A 121 8.81 -14.41 -7.60
CA THR A 121 8.44 -13.92 -8.93
C THR A 121 8.84 -12.45 -9.13
N ILE A 122 8.71 -11.62 -8.10
CA ILE A 122 9.05 -10.20 -8.15
C ILE A 122 10.58 -9.99 -8.20
N LEU A 123 11.37 -10.79 -7.45
CA LEU A 123 12.76 -10.47 -7.11
C LEU A 123 13.81 -11.37 -7.78
N LYS A 124 13.48 -12.56 -8.25
CA LYS A 124 14.44 -13.58 -8.78
C LYS A 124 15.31 -13.12 -9.94
N ASN A 125 14.88 -12.11 -10.70
CA ASN A 125 15.65 -11.57 -11.82
C ASN A 125 16.69 -10.54 -11.39
N ASP A 126 16.56 -9.99 -10.17
CA ASP A 126 17.35 -8.87 -9.68
C ASP A 126 18.24 -9.27 -8.48
N TYR A 127 17.90 -10.35 -7.76
CA TYR A 127 18.54 -10.76 -6.51
C TYR A 127 18.75 -12.27 -6.43
N THR A 128 19.80 -12.69 -5.71
CA THR A 128 19.90 -14.04 -5.16
C THR A 128 18.98 -14.15 -3.95
N ILE A 129 18.08 -15.14 -3.93
CA ILE A 129 17.07 -15.28 -2.88
C ILE A 129 17.44 -16.39 -1.93
N VAL A 130 17.46 -16.08 -0.63
CA VAL A 130 17.52 -17.04 0.49
C VAL A 130 16.16 -17.01 1.17
N HIS A 131 15.56 -18.18 1.44
CA HIS A 131 14.24 -18.30 2.05
C HIS A 131 14.29 -18.90 3.43
N ALA A 132 13.61 -18.29 4.37
CA ALA A 132 13.38 -18.79 5.74
C ALA A 132 11.88 -18.97 5.98
N TRP A 133 11.48 -20.09 6.58
CA TRP A 133 10.09 -20.43 6.87
C TRP A 133 9.59 -19.86 8.22
N ASN A 134 10.46 -19.36 9.05
CA ASN A 134 10.15 -18.75 10.34
C ASN A 134 11.28 -17.81 10.77
N GLY A 135 11.07 -17.07 11.87
CA GLY A 135 12.05 -16.11 12.36
C GLY A 135 13.33 -16.74 12.88
N LYS A 136 13.26 -17.97 13.43
CA LYS A 136 14.44 -18.68 13.92
C LYS A 136 15.37 -19.07 12.77
N GLU A 137 14.80 -19.66 11.73
CA GLU A 137 15.51 -19.99 10.50
C GLU A 137 16.09 -18.74 9.84
N ALA A 138 15.33 -17.61 9.84
CA ALA A 138 15.82 -16.34 9.33
C ALA A 138 17.11 -15.87 10.04
N VAL A 139 17.20 -16.00 11.37
CA VAL A 139 18.40 -15.64 12.12
C VAL A 139 19.57 -16.59 11.81
N GLU A 140 19.31 -17.87 11.60
CA GLU A 140 20.34 -18.86 11.23
C GLU A 140 20.88 -18.59 9.82
N LEU A 141 19.99 -18.44 8.84
CA LEU A 141 20.35 -18.14 7.45
C LEU A 141 20.99 -16.75 7.29
N PHE A 142 20.62 -15.79 8.14
CA PHE A 142 21.28 -14.49 8.16
C PHE A 142 22.79 -14.64 8.47
N LYS A 143 23.15 -15.47 9.42
CA LYS A 143 24.56 -15.74 9.79
C LYS A 143 25.32 -16.50 8.71
N GLU A 144 24.62 -17.40 8.01
CA GLU A 144 25.23 -18.27 7.01
C GLU A 144 25.48 -17.56 5.69
N TYR A 145 24.49 -16.74 5.22
CA TYR A 145 24.50 -16.16 3.88
C TYR A 145 24.88 -14.67 3.86
N GLU A 146 24.98 -14.00 5.01
CA GLU A 146 25.30 -12.58 5.12
C GLU A 146 24.52 -11.72 4.09
N PRO A 147 23.18 -11.74 4.09
CA PRO A 147 22.38 -11.06 3.07
C PRO A 147 22.59 -9.54 3.09
N HIS A 148 22.32 -8.90 1.96
CA HIS A 148 22.44 -7.45 1.81
C HIS A 148 21.16 -6.70 2.26
N ILE A 149 20.02 -7.40 2.29
CA ILE A 149 18.73 -6.87 2.73
C ILE A 149 17.84 -8.03 3.21
N VAL A 150 16.97 -7.76 4.17
CA VAL A 150 16.01 -8.72 4.73
C VAL A 150 14.58 -8.23 4.48
N LEU A 151 13.73 -9.11 3.96
CA LEU A 151 12.28 -8.97 3.95
C LEU A 151 11.73 -9.90 5.01
N MET A 152 11.06 -9.38 6.03
CA MET A 152 10.66 -10.10 7.22
C MET A 152 9.15 -10.02 7.43
N ASP A 153 8.44 -11.13 7.26
CA ASP A 153 7.04 -11.20 7.71
C ASP A 153 6.98 -11.04 9.23
N ILE A 154 6.01 -10.28 9.70
CA ILE A 154 5.81 -10.07 11.13
C ILE A 154 5.20 -11.32 11.78
N ASN A 155 4.22 -11.94 11.10
CA ASN A 155 3.44 -13.03 11.68
C ASN A 155 3.93 -14.39 11.19
N MET A 156 4.89 -14.98 11.90
CA MET A 156 5.44 -16.30 11.61
C MET A 156 5.38 -17.20 12.84
N PRO A 157 5.32 -18.54 12.67
CA PRO A 157 5.38 -19.50 13.75
C PRO A 157 6.79 -19.55 14.40
N GLU A 158 6.90 -20.15 15.57
CA GLU A 158 8.11 -20.37 16.36
C GLU A 158 8.79 -19.08 16.87
N MET A 159 9.15 -18.18 15.97
CA MET A 159 9.72 -16.87 16.25
C MET A 159 9.11 -15.86 15.27
N ASN A 160 8.45 -14.85 15.79
CA ASN A 160 7.84 -13.81 14.96
C ASN A 160 8.87 -12.82 14.39
N GLY A 161 8.45 -11.97 13.44
CA GLY A 161 9.36 -11.04 12.78
C GLY A 161 9.98 -9.98 13.70
N TYR A 162 9.29 -9.58 14.76
CA TYR A 162 9.84 -8.66 15.76
C TYR A 162 10.99 -9.27 16.54
N GLU A 163 10.80 -10.52 17.00
CA GLU A 163 11.81 -11.26 17.73
C GLU A 163 13.02 -11.55 16.84
N ALA A 164 12.79 -12.01 15.61
CA ALA A 164 13.86 -12.27 14.64
C ALA A 164 14.65 -10.99 14.30
N THR A 165 13.97 -9.87 14.09
CA THR A 165 14.62 -8.57 13.83
C THR A 165 15.49 -8.16 15.01
N LYS A 166 15.01 -8.32 16.24
CA LYS A 166 15.81 -8.02 17.44
C LYS A 166 17.07 -8.88 17.53
N GLU A 167 17.00 -10.17 17.18
CA GLU A 167 18.18 -11.05 17.16
C GLU A 167 19.14 -10.67 16.02
N ILE A 168 18.63 -10.34 14.83
CA ILE A 168 19.46 -9.88 13.70
C ILE A 168 20.14 -8.55 14.03
N ARG A 169 19.47 -7.62 14.73
CA ARG A 169 20.07 -6.34 15.15
C ARG A 169 21.25 -6.50 16.13
N LYS A 170 21.30 -7.59 16.91
CA LYS A 170 22.48 -7.91 17.73
C LYS A 170 23.68 -8.34 16.89
N LEU A 171 23.44 -8.85 15.68
CA LEU A 171 24.47 -9.30 14.74
C LEU A 171 24.90 -8.19 13.78
N SER A 172 23.95 -7.34 13.36
CA SER A 172 24.19 -6.22 12.45
C SER A 172 23.20 -5.08 12.76
N GLU A 173 23.73 -3.95 13.19
CA GLU A 173 22.93 -2.73 13.40
C GLU A 173 22.55 -2.05 12.09
N VAL A 174 23.26 -2.37 11.01
CA VAL A 174 23.19 -1.62 9.74
C VAL A 174 22.44 -2.34 8.62
N ILE A 175 22.18 -3.64 8.67
CA ILE A 175 21.49 -4.35 7.60
C ILE A 175 20.08 -3.77 7.38
N PRO A 176 19.66 -3.45 6.13
CA PRO A 176 18.29 -3.04 5.88
C PRO A 176 17.31 -4.18 6.15
N ILE A 177 16.28 -3.92 6.96
CA ILE A 177 15.21 -4.87 7.25
C ILE A 177 13.88 -4.20 6.94
N ILE A 178 13.14 -4.75 5.99
CA ILE A 178 11.77 -4.33 5.64
C ILE A 178 10.78 -5.27 6.28
N ALA A 179 9.91 -4.75 7.14
CA ALA A 179 8.78 -5.51 7.66
C ALA A 179 7.75 -5.77 6.56
N VAL A 180 7.19 -6.97 6.51
CA VAL A 180 6.05 -7.30 5.66
C VAL A 180 4.86 -7.60 6.56
N THR A 181 3.75 -6.90 6.36
CA THR A 181 2.59 -7.00 7.26
C THR A 181 1.26 -7.01 6.52
N ALA A 182 0.29 -7.75 7.05
CA ALA A 182 -1.09 -7.70 6.59
C ALA A 182 -1.85 -6.47 7.13
N TYR A 183 -1.31 -5.77 8.13
CA TYR A 183 -1.94 -4.64 8.80
C TYR A 183 -1.23 -3.34 8.40
N ALA A 184 -1.99 -2.39 7.88
CA ALA A 184 -1.52 -1.07 7.44
C ALA A 184 -2.19 0.07 8.22
N PHE A 185 -2.40 -0.10 9.54
CA PHE A 185 -2.92 0.98 10.37
C PHE A 185 -1.78 1.88 10.86
N ALA A 186 -2.03 3.18 10.93
CA ALA A 186 -1.03 4.17 11.37
C ALA A 186 -0.45 3.90 12.77
N SER A 187 -1.20 3.21 13.66
CA SER A 187 -0.73 2.75 14.96
C SER A 187 0.35 1.67 14.87
N ASP A 188 0.31 0.85 13.83
CA ASP A 188 1.22 -0.28 13.66
C ASP A 188 2.55 0.18 13.03
N GLU A 189 2.52 1.25 12.23
CA GLU A 189 3.71 1.85 11.63
C GLU A 189 4.72 2.32 12.68
N GLU A 190 4.26 3.05 13.69
CA GLU A 190 5.12 3.54 14.78
C GLU A 190 5.72 2.37 15.57
N GLN A 191 4.95 1.33 15.83
CA GLN A 191 5.42 0.12 16.51
C GLN A 191 6.47 -0.61 15.67
N VAL A 192 6.25 -0.78 14.37
CA VAL A 192 7.19 -1.43 13.44
C VAL A 192 8.51 -0.67 13.41
N MET A 193 8.48 0.65 13.21
CA MET A 193 9.70 1.46 13.14
C MET A 193 10.48 1.48 14.47
N ASN A 194 9.79 1.51 15.61
CA ASN A 194 10.43 1.44 16.93
C ASN A 194 10.99 0.06 17.27
N SER A 195 10.65 -0.97 16.49
CA SER A 195 11.10 -2.36 16.73
C SER A 195 12.36 -2.75 15.95
N GLY A 196 13.02 -1.78 15.31
CA GLY A 196 14.30 -1.99 14.62
C GLY A 196 14.20 -2.30 13.13
N PHE A 197 13.03 -2.16 12.52
CA PHE A 197 12.88 -2.17 11.07
C PHE A 197 13.27 -0.82 10.46
N ASP A 198 13.74 -0.82 9.22
CA ASP A 198 14.08 0.39 8.47
C ASP A 198 12.93 0.87 7.58
N ALA A 199 12.00 -0.01 7.25
CA ALA A 199 10.81 0.28 6.46
C ALA A 199 9.75 -0.82 6.63
N TYR A 200 8.55 -0.60 6.08
CA TYR A 200 7.53 -1.62 6.02
C TYR A 200 6.85 -1.68 4.64
N ALA A 201 6.33 -2.86 4.29
CA ALA A 201 5.52 -3.10 3.10
C ALA A 201 4.22 -3.81 3.51
N SER A 202 3.08 -3.25 3.12
CA SER A 202 1.78 -3.86 3.41
C SER A 202 1.40 -4.92 2.37
N LYS A 203 0.77 -5.98 2.81
CA LYS A 203 0.09 -6.96 1.95
C LYS A 203 -1.31 -6.39 1.57
N PRO A 204 -1.77 -6.47 0.29
CA PRO A 204 -1.11 -7.11 -0.85
C PRO A 204 0.07 -6.29 -1.39
N LEU A 205 1.16 -6.98 -1.74
CA LEU A 205 2.41 -6.36 -2.15
C LEU A 205 2.29 -5.60 -3.48
N ASN A 206 2.77 -4.36 -3.47
CA ASN A 206 3.00 -3.61 -4.70
C ASN A 206 4.47 -3.82 -5.14
N ALA A 207 4.67 -4.54 -6.23
CA ALA A 207 6.00 -4.91 -6.72
C ALA A 207 6.92 -3.70 -6.99
N SER A 208 6.39 -2.64 -7.62
CA SER A 208 7.16 -1.43 -7.94
C SER A 208 7.54 -0.65 -6.68
N ALA A 209 6.62 -0.52 -5.72
CA ALA A 209 6.88 0.14 -4.45
C ALA A 209 7.92 -0.60 -3.62
N LEU A 210 7.81 -1.94 -3.52
CA LEU A 210 8.77 -2.79 -2.81
C LEU A 210 10.18 -2.67 -3.42
N LYS A 211 10.30 -2.83 -4.74
CA LYS A 211 11.60 -2.71 -5.43
C LYS A 211 12.24 -1.34 -5.22
N LYS A 212 11.45 -0.26 -5.31
CA LYS A 212 11.93 1.09 -5.05
C LYS A 212 12.46 1.23 -3.63
N GLN A 213 11.71 0.78 -2.64
CA GLN A 213 12.06 0.84 -1.23
C GLN A 213 13.35 0.05 -0.93
N MET A 214 13.49 -1.16 -1.50
CA MET A 214 14.71 -1.96 -1.40
C MET A 214 15.93 -1.23 -1.96
N VAL A 215 15.81 -0.63 -3.15
CA VAL A 215 16.88 0.12 -3.81
C VAL A 215 17.26 1.36 -2.98
N ASP A 216 16.30 2.11 -2.46
CA ASP A 216 16.55 3.32 -1.67
C ASP A 216 17.30 2.98 -0.38
N LEU A 217 16.92 1.90 0.32
CA LEU A 217 17.60 1.44 1.52
C LEU A 217 19.00 0.89 1.25
N LEU A 218 19.19 0.12 0.20
CA LEU A 218 20.50 -0.39 -0.19
C LEU A 218 21.47 0.76 -0.55
N ARG A 219 20.99 1.80 -1.23
CA ARG A 219 21.78 2.99 -1.57
C ARG A 219 22.21 3.79 -0.34
N ALA A 220 21.28 4.00 0.59
CA ALA A 220 21.57 4.76 1.81
C ALA A 220 22.73 4.14 2.62
N ARG A 221 22.95 2.81 2.47
CA ARG A 221 23.96 2.04 3.21
C ARG A 221 25.30 1.88 2.47
N VAL A 222 25.31 1.91 1.13
CA VAL A 222 26.54 1.80 0.32
C VAL A 222 27.44 3.06 0.44
N PHE A 223 26.91 4.19 0.91
CA PHE A 223 27.68 5.43 1.13
C PHE A 223 28.26 5.56 2.56
N VAL A 224 28.18 4.53 3.39
CA VAL A 224 28.66 4.53 4.80
C VAL A 224 29.90 3.63 4.98
N ILE A 225 30.48 3.14 3.87
CA ILE A 225 31.77 2.40 3.88
C ILE A 225 32.85 3.25 3.26
#